data_5d3bdb769e9c69543992d3f62b471c1b
#
_entry.id   5d3bdb769e9c69543992d3f62b471c1b
#
_cell.length_a   1.000
_cell.length_b   1.000
_cell.length_c   1.000
_cell.angle_alpha   90.00
_cell.angle_beta   90.00
_cell.angle_gamma   90.00
#
_symmetry.space_group_name_H-M   'P 1'
#
loop_
_entity.id
_entity.type
_entity.pdbx_description
1 polymer ?
#
loop_
_entity_poly.entity_id
_entity_poly.type
_entity_poly.pdbx_seq_one_letter_code
_entity_poly.pdbx_strand_id
1 'polypeptide(L)'
;MFHIGYLYNHSLNYNILLPDLRYTGLTEGDAIQMGWLDRKDVLQWIDTAPALFGDSLKAVVHGISMGAATTMMVSGEKTPEYITCFVEDCGYTSVWDQFSKELKGLFGLPPFPLLYTASWICQLQNGWNFQEASALSQVARCTKPMLFIHGDNDDFVPTWMVHKVYAAKPSPKEIWITEGVDHAHSYKLYPDEYTEKVKAFTDKYVR
;
A
#
# COMPACT_ATOMS: atom_id res chain seq x y z
N MET A 1 0.27 -12.45 0.04
CA MET A 1 -1.13 -11.92 0.05
C MET A 1 -2.17 -12.97 0.46
N PHE A 2 -2.02 -14.27 0.12
CA PHE A 2 -3.02 -15.30 0.46
C PHE A 2 -3.37 -15.37 1.96
N HIS A 3 -2.40 -15.18 2.85
CA HIS A 3 -2.66 -15.16 4.30
C HIS A 3 -3.55 -13.97 4.74
N ILE A 4 -3.47 -12.82 4.09
CA ILE A 4 -4.38 -11.70 4.34
C ILE A 4 -5.77 -11.98 3.75
N GLY A 5 -5.82 -12.62 2.57
CA GLY A 5 -7.08 -13.13 2.04
C GLY A 5 -7.75 -14.12 2.99
N TYR A 6 -6.97 -15.05 3.59
CA TYR A 6 -7.46 -15.96 4.61
C TYR A 6 -8.01 -15.23 5.85
N LEU A 7 -7.28 -14.22 6.37
CA LEU A 7 -7.74 -13.37 7.46
C LEU A 7 -9.11 -12.77 7.15
N TYR A 8 -9.24 -12.07 6.03
CA TYR A 8 -10.50 -11.42 5.68
C TYR A 8 -11.64 -12.40 5.44
N ASN A 9 -11.40 -13.48 4.69
CA ASN A 9 -12.45 -14.43 4.36
C ASN A 9 -12.83 -15.33 5.54
N HIS A 10 -11.83 -15.99 6.16
CA HIS A 10 -12.08 -16.97 7.20
C HIS A 10 -12.41 -16.35 8.56
N SER A 11 -11.61 -15.33 8.97
CA SER A 11 -11.75 -14.77 10.32
C SER A 11 -12.75 -13.62 10.38
N LEU A 12 -12.89 -12.84 9.30
CA LEU A 12 -13.75 -11.65 9.27
C LEU A 12 -15.03 -11.81 8.41
N ASN A 13 -15.17 -12.94 7.68
CA ASN A 13 -16.31 -13.24 6.84
C ASN A 13 -16.56 -12.22 5.71
N TYR A 14 -15.48 -11.73 5.07
CA TYR A 14 -15.53 -10.88 3.90
C TYR A 14 -15.40 -11.70 2.61
N ASN A 15 -16.02 -11.23 1.54
CA ASN A 15 -15.63 -11.61 0.19
C ASN A 15 -14.31 -10.93 -0.15
N ILE A 16 -13.46 -11.57 -0.98
CA ILE A 16 -12.14 -11.06 -1.34
C ILE A 16 -11.99 -10.95 -2.85
N LEU A 17 -11.34 -9.85 -3.27
CA LEU A 17 -10.83 -9.63 -4.60
C LEU A 17 -9.31 -9.41 -4.48
N LEU A 18 -8.52 -10.28 -5.08
CA LEU A 18 -7.05 -10.24 -5.05
C LEU A 18 -6.50 -10.03 -6.47
N PRO A 19 -6.40 -8.79 -6.94
CA PRO A 19 -5.81 -8.52 -8.24
C PRO A 19 -4.28 -8.67 -8.18
N ASP A 20 -3.71 -9.26 -9.21
CA ASP A 20 -2.27 -9.15 -9.46
C ASP A 20 -1.97 -7.75 -9.99
N LEU A 21 -0.90 -7.14 -9.50
CA LEU A 21 -0.39 -5.88 -10.03
C LEU A 21 0.30 -6.09 -11.39
N ARG A 22 0.53 -5.03 -12.13
CA ARG A 22 1.17 -5.09 -13.46
C ARG A 22 2.50 -5.84 -13.40
N TYR A 23 2.72 -6.70 -14.39
CA TYR A 23 3.94 -7.51 -14.52
C TYR A 23 4.25 -8.38 -13.29
N THR A 24 3.17 -8.78 -12.56
CA THR A 24 3.25 -9.75 -11.45
C THR A 24 2.22 -10.85 -11.65
N GLY A 25 2.50 -12.05 -11.10
CA GLY A 25 1.59 -13.18 -11.21
C GLY A 25 1.31 -13.57 -12.66
N LEU A 26 0.04 -13.49 -13.06
CA LEU A 26 -0.42 -13.82 -14.42
C LEU A 26 -0.74 -12.57 -15.27
N THR A 27 -0.52 -11.36 -14.73
CA THR A 27 -0.80 -10.13 -15.47
C THR A 27 0.28 -9.80 -16.49
N GLU A 28 -0.15 -9.24 -17.61
CA GLU A 28 0.73 -8.72 -18.65
C GLU A 28 1.36 -7.39 -18.24
N GLY A 29 2.41 -6.99 -18.96
CA GLY A 29 3.10 -5.72 -18.75
C GLY A 29 4.55 -5.80 -19.19
N ASP A 30 5.23 -4.66 -19.21
CA ASP A 30 6.64 -4.57 -19.63
C ASP A 30 7.57 -4.30 -18.44
N ALA A 31 7.04 -3.80 -17.32
CA ALA A 31 7.80 -3.47 -16.13
C ALA A 31 6.92 -3.35 -14.88
N ILE A 32 7.51 -3.64 -13.72
CA ILE A 32 6.91 -3.35 -12.40
C ILE A 32 6.79 -1.84 -12.24
N GLN A 33 5.61 -1.36 -11.86
CA GLN A 33 5.26 0.06 -11.83
C GLN A 33 5.31 0.68 -10.42
N MET A 34 5.82 -0.07 -9.43
CA MET A 34 6.03 0.39 -8.05
C MET A 34 4.81 1.10 -7.43
N GLY A 35 3.62 0.60 -7.70
CA GLY A 35 2.36 1.19 -7.20
C GLY A 35 1.84 2.38 -8.02
N TRP A 36 2.68 3.08 -8.78
CA TRP A 36 2.27 4.35 -9.40
C TRP A 36 1.24 4.18 -10.51
N LEU A 37 1.52 3.34 -11.53
CA LEU A 37 0.50 3.01 -12.52
C LEU A 37 -0.44 1.92 -12.03
N ASP A 38 0.02 1.02 -11.16
CA ASP A 38 -0.81 -0.02 -10.53
C ASP A 38 -2.04 0.57 -9.84
N ARG A 39 -1.95 1.79 -9.26
CA ARG A 39 -3.10 2.44 -8.65
C ARG A 39 -4.26 2.65 -9.61
N LYS A 40 -3.97 2.86 -10.90
CA LYS A 40 -5.00 3.04 -11.93
C LYS A 40 -5.73 1.72 -12.22
N ASP A 41 -5.00 0.60 -12.20
CA ASP A 41 -5.59 -0.72 -12.40
C ASP A 41 -6.43 -1.11 -11.17
N VAL A 42 -5.95 -0.81 -9.96
CA VAL A 42 -6.72 -1.01 -8.74
C VAL A 42 -8.01 -0.18 -8.75
N LEU A 43 -8.00 1.04 -9.26
CA LEU A 43 -9.23 1.83 -9.46
C LEU A 43 -10.20 1.16 -10.43
N GLN A 44 -9.71 0.56 -11.53
CA GLN A 44 -10.57 -0.21 -12.44
C GLN A 44 -11.15 -1.46 -11.78
N TRP A 45 -10.36 -2.17 -10.95
CA TRP A 45 -10.86 -3.28 -10.14
C TRP A 45 -11.89 -2.83 -9.11
N ILE A 46 -11.69 -1.67 -8.49
CA ILE A 46 -12.69 -1.05 -7.64
C ILE A 46 -13.97 -0.82 -8.44
N ASP A 47 -13.92 -0.17 -9.58
CA ASP A 47 -15.12 0.07 -10.42
C ASP A 47 -15.81 -1.21 -10.90
N THR A 48 -15.10 -2.33 -10.99
CA THR A 48 -15.64 -3.65 -11.36
C THR A 48 -16.30 -4.39 -10.18
N ALA A 49 -15.93 -4.05 -8.95
CA ALA A 49 -16.38 -4.77 -7.75
C ALA A 49 -17.92 -4.86 -7.60
N PRO A 50 -18.72 -3.83 -7.93
CA PRO A 50 -20.18 -3.96 -7.86
C PRO A 50 -20.76 -5.06 -8.77
N ALA A 51 -20.18 -5.26 -9.95
CA ALA A 51 -20.59 -6.32 -10.86
C ALA A 51 -20.31 -7.74 -10.30
N LEU A 52 -19.30 -7.86 -9.43
CA LEU A 52 -18.91 -9.14 -8.81
C LEU A 52 -19.65 -9.41 -7.50
N PHE A 53 -19.93 -8.38 -6.70
CA PHE A 53 -20.41 -8.52 -5.33
C PHE A 53 -21.77 -7.84 -5.05
N GLY A 54 -22.34 -7.16 -6.04
CA GLY A 54 -23.60 -6.42 -5.94
C GLY A 54 -23.43 -4.95 -5.51
N ASP A 55 -24.45 -4.14 -5.79
CA ASP A 55 -24.40 -2.67 -5.62
C ASP A 55 -24.39 -2.20 -4.15
N SER A 56 -24.78 -3.08 -3.21
CA SER A 56 -24.82 -2.74 -1.77
C SER A 56 -23.51 -3.03 -1.05
N LEU A 57 -22.43 -3.32 -1.79
CA LEU A 57 -21.15 -3.65 -1.18
C LEU A 57 -20.57 -2.48 -0.38
N LYS A 58 -19.84 -2.82 0.67
CA LYS A 58 -18.88 -1.94 1.35
C LYS A 58 -17.53 -2.63 1.31
N ALA A 59 -16.48 -1.89 1.02
CA ALA A 59 -15.17 -2.48 0.77
C ALA A 59 -14.03 -1.76 1.52
N VAL A 60 -13.02 -2.56 1.84
CA VAL A 60 -11.73 -2.14 2.39
C VAL A 60 -10.67 -2.40 1.34
N VAL A 61 -9.74 -1.48 1.13
CA VAL A 61 -8.56 -1.72 0.30
C VAL A 61 -7.37 -1.97 1.24
N HIS A 62 -6.75 -3.15 1.12
CA HIS A 62 -5.62 -3.55 1.96
C HIS A 62 -4.43 -3.95 1.11
N GLY A 63 -3.26 -3.46 1.44
CA GLY A 63 -2.01 -3.82 0.77
C GLY A 63 -0.84 -4.03 1.73
N ILE A 64 0.14 -4.84 1.29
CA ILE A 64 1.39 -5.08 2.02
C ILE A 64 2.57 -4.64 1.12
N SER A 65 3.57 -3.96 1.67
CA SER A 65 4.79 -3.54 0.99
C SER A 65 4.49 -2.70 -0.26
N MET A 66 4.86 -3.13 -1.46
CA MET A 66 4.48 -2.46 -2.71
C MET A 66 2.96 -2.35 -2.86
N GLY A 67 2.19 -3.35 -2.40
CA GLY A 67 0.73 -3.29 -2.33
C GLY A 67 0.22 -2.23 -1.35
N ALA A 68 0.91 -2.01 -0.23
CA ALA A 68 0.59 -0.94 0.72
C ALA A 68 0.86 0.44 0.12
N ALA A 69 2.01 0.61 -0.56
CA ALA A 69 2.28 1.84 -1.30
C ALA A 69 1.22 2.10 -2.37
N THR A 70 0.80 1.04 -3.11
CA THR A 70 -0.30 1.12 -4.08
C THR A 70 -1.60 1.53 -3.40
N THR A 71 -1.96 0.94 -2.26
CA THR A 71 -3.15 1.27 -1.46
C THR A 71 -3.14 2.74 -1.03
N MET A 72 -2.00 3.23 -0.52
CA MET A 72 -1.82 4.64 -0.18
C MET A 72 -1.94 5.55 -1.42
N MET A 73 -1.39 5.14 -2.57
CA MET A 73 -1.49 5.89 -3.81
C MET A 73 -2.93 5.93 -4.35
N VAL A 74 -3.69 4.84 -4.23
CA VAL A 74 -5.13 4.79 -4.54
C VAL A 74 -5.93 5.71 -3.64
N SER A 75 -5.59 5.79 -2.35
CA SER A 75 -6.34 6.54 -1.36
C SER A 75 -6.40 8.04 -1.62
N GLY A 76 -5.43 8.58 -2.35
CA GLY A 76 -5.39 9.98 -2.77
C GLY A 76 -6.16 10.29 -4.05
N GLU A 77 -6.70 9.27 -4.71
CA GLU A 77 -7.55 9.39 -5.89
C GLU A 77 -9.04 9.47 -5.49
N LYS A 78 -9.90 9.81 -6.46
CA LYS A 78 -11.34 9.79 -6.23
C LYS A 78 -11.83 8.34 -6.23
N THR A 79 -12.23 7.83 -5.07
CA THR A 79 -12.78 6.48 -4.90
C THR A 79 -14.27 6.54 -4.60
N PRO A 80 -15.09 5.55 -5.05
CA PRO A 80 -16.51 5.45 -4.74
C PRO A 80 -16.79 5.44 -3.23
N GLU A 81 -18.01 5.81 -2.84
CA GLU A 81 -18.44 5.86 -1.43
C GLU A 81 -18.39 4.49 -0.74
N TYR A 82 -18.61 3.40 -1.47
CA TYR A 82 -18.54 2.05 -0.91
C TYR A 82 -17.13 1.60 -0.51
N ILE A 83 -16.06 2.27 -0.97
CA ILE A 83 -14.73 2.13 -0.36
C ILE A 83 -14.76 2.92 0.94
N THR A 84 -14.78 2.22 2.06
CA THR A 84 -15.02 2.82 3.37
C THR A 84 -13.75 3.18 4.11
N CYS A 85 -12.70 2.39 3.96
CA CYS A 85 -11.42 2.60 4.62
C CYS A 85 -10.26 1.90 3.89
N PHE A 86 -9.05 2.21 4.31
CA PHE A 86 -7.80 1.65 3.79
C PHE A 86 -6.97 1.03 4.91
N VAL A 87 -6.23 -0.04 4.59
CA VAL A 87 -5.22 -0.64 5.48
C VAL A 87 -3.93 -0.75 4.69
N GLU A 88 -2.87 -0.16 5.19
CA GLU A 88 -1.54 -0.30 4.63
C GLU A 88 -0.62 -0.99 5.64
N ASP A 89 0.21 -1.92 5.18
CA ASP A 89 1.18 -2.66 5.99
C ASP A 89 2.56 -2.56 5.32
N CYS A 90 3.51 -1.91 5.99
CA CYS A 90 4.90 -1.69 5.61
C CYS A 90 5.12 -1.05 4.22
N GLY A 91 4.25 -0.07 3.85
CA GLY A 91 4.42 0.69 2.61
C GLY A 91 5.44 1.82 2.72
N TYR A 92 6.02 2.22 1.58
CA TYR A 92 7.03 3.28 1.51
C TYR A 92 6.43 4.65 1.18
N THR A 93 7.17 5.71 1.53
CA THR A 93 6.80 7.12 1.30
C THR A 93 6.73 7.49 -0.19
N SER A 94 7.72 7.04 -0.96
CA SER A 94 7.82 7.27 -2.40
C SER A 94 8.80 6.28 -3.03
N VAL A 95 8.71 6.09 -4.34
CA VAL A 95 9.68 5.29 -5.09
C VAL A 95 11.08 5.91 -4.98
N TRP A 96 11.16 7.25 -4.96
CA TRP A 96 12.43 7.95 -4.77
C TRP A 96 13.09 7.63 -3.43
N ASP A 97 12.35 7.72 -2.32
CA ASP A 97 12.90 7.46 -0.98
C ASP A 97 13.33 6.00 -0.84
N GLN A 98 12.51 5.06 -1.33
CA GLN A 98 12.82 3.63 -1.28
C GLN A 98 14.08 3.31 -2.09
N PHE A 99 14.16 3.76 -3.33
CA PHE A 99 15.33 3.49 -4.17
C PHE A 99 16.60 4.24 -3.71
N SER A 100 16.46 5.42 -3.13
CA SER A 100 17.59 6.14 -2.51
C SER A 100 18.17 5.36 -1.34
N LYS A 101 17.30 4.78 -0.51
CA LYS A 101 17.67 3.92 0.63
C LYS A 101 18.38 2.66 0.14
N GLU A 102 17.79 1.96 -0.85
CA GLU A 102 18.38 0.73 -1.39
C GLU A 102 19.72 0.99 -2.08
N LEU A 103 19.84 2.06 -2.87
CA LEU A 103 21.09 2.43 -3.53
C LEU A 103 22.20 2.68 -2.51
N LYS A 104 21.89 3.39 -1.42
CA LYS A 104 22.83 3.64 -0.34
C LYS A 104 23.15 2.36 0.45
N GLY A 105 22.16 1.55 0.78
CA GLY A 105 22.32 0.33 1.59
C GLY A 105 23.11 -0.75 0.88
N LEU A 106 22.81 -1.02 -0.40
CA LEU A 106 23.44 -2.11 -1.16
C LEU A 106 24.78 -1.74 -1.78
N PHE A 107 24.94 -0.48 -2.19
CA PHE A 107 26.11 -0.05 -2.97
C PHE A 107 26.91 1.07 -2.33
N GLY A 108 26.43 1.68 -1.23
CA GLY A 108 27.07 2.84 -0.60
C GLY A 108 27.04 4.11 -1.45
N LEU A 109 26.21 4.15 -2.50
CA LEU A 109 26.21 5.23 -3.49
C LEU A 109 25.15 6.30 -3.17
N PRO A 110 25.46 7.60 -3.47
CA PRO A 110 24.47 8.66 -3.38
C PRO A 110 23.46 8.58 -4.55
N PRO A 111 22.29 9.22 -4.41
CA PRO A 111 21.30 9.25 -5.48
C PRO A 111 21.80 9.84 -6.79
N PHE A 112 22.65 10.88 -6.75
CA PHE A 112 23.26 11.49 -7.94
C PHE A 112 24.56 10.76 -8.33
N PRO A 113 24.78 10.47 -9.63
CA PRO A 113 23.88 10.73 -10.76
C PRO A 113 22.92 9.57 -11.05
N LEU A 114 23.12 8.37 -10.50
CA LEU A 114 22.47 7.11 -10.94
C LEU A 114 20.96 7.15 -10.81
N LEU A 115 20.44 7.51 -9.66
CA LEU A 115 18.99 7.50 -9.42
C LEU A 115 18.27 8.57 -10.24
N TYR A 116 18.90 9.72 -10.47
CA TYR A 116 18.36 10.75 -11.37
C TYR A 116 18.28 10.25 -12.81
N THR A 117 19.34 9.59 -13.29
CA THR A 117 19.35 9.01 -14.63
C THR A 117 18.29 7.91 -14.77
N ALA A 118 18.21 7.00 -13.80
CA ALA A 118 17.20 5.94 -13.78
C ALA A 118 15.77 6.51 -13.76
N SER A 119 15.51 7.53 -12.95
CA SER A 119 14.23 8.23 -12.89
C SER A 119 13.87 8.89 -14.23
N TRP A 120 14.83 9.51 -14.89
CA TRP A 120 14.64 10.10 -16.22
C TRP A 120 14.36 9.04 -17.30
N ILE A 121 15.08 7.90 -17.28
CA ILE A 121 14.82 6.78 -18.18
C ILE A 121 13.41 6.22 -17.95
N CYS A 122 13.00 6.07 -16.69
CA CYS A 122 11.64 5.65 -16.33
C CYS A 122 10.60 6.61 -16.90
N GLN A 123 10.83 7.91 -16.81
CA GLN A 123 9.95 8.92 -17.43
C GLN A 123 9.83 8.74 -18.94
N LEU A 124 10.93 8.46 -19.63
CA LEU A 124 10.92 8.26 -21.08
C LEU A 124 10.22 6.95 -21.51
N GLN A 125 10.42 5.88 -20.76
CA GLN A 125 9.91 4.55 -21.11
C GLN A 125 8.50 4.29 -20.60
N ASN A 126 8.19 4.74 -19.38
CA ASN A 126 6.94 4.40 -18.68
C ASN A 126 6.01 5.61 -18.47
N GLY A 127 6.44 6.82 -18.82
CA GLY A 127 5.64 8.04 -18.69
C GLY A 127 5.53 8.59 -17.28
N TRP A 128 6.34 8.12 -16.33
CA TRP A 128 6.38 8.60 -14.93
C TRP A 128 7.81 8.57 -14.36
N ASN A 129 8.04 9.34 -13.32
CA ASN A 129 9.33 9.43 -12.66
C ASN A 129 9.23 9.07 -11.17
N PHE A 130 10.39 8.76 -10.56
CA PHE A 130 10.44 8.26 -9.18
C PHE A 130 10.00 9.29 -8.14
N GLN A 131 10.12 10.59 -8.43
CA GLN A 131 9.73 11.64 -7.50
C GLN A 131 8.21 11.84 -7.47
N GLU A 132 7.53 11.71 -8.64
CA GLU A 132 6.07 11.85 -8.69
C GLU A 132 5.35 10.63 -8.10
N ALA A 133 5.97 9.46 -8.13
CA ALA A 133 5.43 8.24 -7.55
C ALA A 133 5.53 8.26 -6.00
N SER A 134 4.66 9.06 -5.39
CA SER A 134 4.71 9.41 -3.97
C SER A 134 3.42 9.04 -3.24
N ALA A 135 3.48 7.98 -2.41
CA ALA A 135 2.42 7.62 -1.48
C ALA A 135 2.20 8.74 -0.43
N LEU A 136 3.28 9.41 0.00
CA LEU A 136 3.22 10.54 0.93
C LEU A 136 2.32 11.68 0.40
N SER A 137 2.48 12.03 -0.87
CA SER A 137 1.67 13.07 -1.50
C SER A 137 0.21 12.64 -1.68
N GLN A 138 -0.03 11.35 -1.89
CA GLN A 138 -1.36 10.79 -2.07
C GLN A 138 -2.13 10.69 -0.74
N VAL A 139 -1.52 10.16 0.32
CA VAL A 139 -2.22 10.06 1.62
C VAL A 139 -2.58 11.42 2.20
N ALA A 140 -1.82 12.47 1.90
CA ALA A 140 -2.14 13.84 2.31
C ALA A 140 -3.49 14.34 1.76
N ARG A 141 -3.98 13.76 0.67
CA ARG A 141 -5.30 14.06 0.06
C ARG A 141 -6.40 13.10 0.48
N CYS A 142 -6.05 11.99 1.12
CA CYS A 142 -7.01 10.97 1.54
C CYS A 142 -7.86 11.45 2.71
N THR A 143 -9.17 11.51 2.54
CA THR A 143 -10.14 11.89 3.59
C THR A 143 -10.76 10.67 4.29
N LYS A 144 -10.70 9.49 3.69
CA LYS A 144 -11.26 8.26 4.25
C LYS A 144 -10.34 7.68 5.33
N PRO A 145 -10.88 6.91 6.29
CA PRO A 145 -10.11 6.28 7.36
C PRO A 145 -8.96 5.41 6.84
N MET A 146 -7.82 5.42 7.53
CA MET A 146 -6.68 4.58 7.19
C MET A 146 -5.99 4.01 8.44
N LEU A 147 -5.75 2.70 8.43
CA LEU A 147 -4.89 2.00 9.40
C LEU A 147 -3.51 1.81 8.79
N PHE A 148 -2.50 2.19 9.55
CA PHE A 148 -1.08 2.00 9.23
C PHE A 148 -0.50 0.91 10.13
N ILE A 149 0.17 -0.08 9.54
CA ILE A 149 0.84 -1.18 10.24
C ILE A 149 2.30 -1.21 9.77
N HIS A 150 3.25 -1.38 10.69
CA HIS A 150 4.66 -1.46 10.31
C HIS A 150 5.49 -2.14 11.41
N GLY A 151 6.51 -2.89 11.03
CA GLY A 151 7.49 -3.42 11.97
C GLY A 151 8.50 -2.36 12.39
N ASP A 152 8.91 -2.34 13.67
CA ASP A 152 9.92 -1.40 14.14
C ASP A 152 11.36 -1.80 13.76
N ASN A 153 11.55 -3.05 13.31
CA ASN A 153 12.83 -3.58 12.85
C ASN A 153 12.87 -3.79 11.32
N ASP A 154 12.04 -3.08 10.57
CA ASP A 154 12.00 -3.17 9.11
C ASP A 154 13.17 -2.42 8.48
N ASP A 155 14.15 -3.18 8.00
CA ASP A 155 15.34 -2.66 7.31
C ASP A 155 15.12 -2.46 5.80
N PHE A 156 14.09 -3.10 5.22
CA PHE A 156 13.81 -3.01 3.79
C PHE A 156 12.99 -1.75 3.46
N VAL A 157 11.89 -1.54 4.19
CA VAL A 157 11.16 -0.27 4.20
C VAL A 157 11.28 0.34 5.60
N PRO A 158 12.23 1.25 5.84
CA PRO A 158 12.51 1.72 7.19
C PRO A 158 11.30 2.32 7.90
N THR A 159 11.12 2.00 9.17
CA THR A 159 9.97 2.42 9.99
C THR A 159 9.73 3.93 10.03
N TRP A 160 10.76 4.77 9.81
CA TRP A 160 10.56 6.22 9.70
C TRP A 160 9.60 6.60 8.55
N MET A 161 9.47 5.74 7.52
CA MET A 161 8.58 6.01 6.38
C MET A 161 7.11 5.99 6.81
N VAL A 162 6.68 5.01 7.62
CA VAL A 162 5.29 4.97 8.11
C VAL A 162 4.97 6.18 8.99
N HIS A 163 5.92 6.66 9.80
CA HIS A 163 5.69 7.86 10.61
C HIS A 163 5.47 9.10 9.75
N LYS A 164 6.17 9.22 8.61
CA LYS A 164 5.96 10.34 7.66
C LYS A 164 4.60 10.27 6.98
N VAL A 165 4.20 9.11 6.43
CA VAL A 165 2.90 8.97 5.76
C VAL A 165 1.75 9.11 6.77
N TYR A 166 1.92 8.56 7.98
CA TYR A 166 0.96 8.77 9.07
C TYR A 166 0.80 10.25 9.44
N ALA A 167 1.91 10.98 9.59
CA ALA A 167 1.86 12.40 9.93
C ALA A 167 1.15 13.22 8.84
N ALA A 168 1.38 12.92 7.56
CA ALA A 168 0.80 13.63 6.42
C ALA A 168 -0.69 13.32 6.20
N LYS A 169 -1.16 12.12 6.60
CA LYS A 169 -2.56 11.69 6.44
C LYS A 169 -3.49 12.52 7.34
N PRO A 170 -4.54 13.19 6.82
CA PRO A 170 -5.60 13.78 7.65
C PRO A 170 -6.36 12.70 8.44
N SER A 171 -6.96 13.08 9.60
CA SER A 171 -7.85 12.15 10.34
C SER A 171 -9.11 11.81 9.53
N PRO A 172 -9.74 10.63 9.73
CA PRO A 172 -9.39 9.63 10.75
C PRO A 172 -8.24 8.71 10.32
N LYS A 173 -7.37 8.36 11.26
CA LYS A 173 -6.23 7.47 11.06
C LYS A 173 -5.83 6.77 12.35
N GLU A 174 -5.31 5.56 12.23
CA GLU A 174 -4.75 4.77 13.32
C GLU A 174 -3.39 4.22 12.91
N ILE A 175 -2.51 3.97 13.86
CA ILE A 175 -1.19 3.36 13.61
C ILE A 175 -0.92 2.26 14.63
N TRP A 176 -0.35 1.16 14.16
CA TRP A 176 0.16 0.08 14.99
C TRP A 176 1.57 -0.29 14.55
N ILE A 177 2.52 -0.10 15.43
CA ILE A 177 3.92 -0.51 15.23
C ILE A 177 4.11 -1.84 15.93
N THR A 178 4.55 -2.86 15.18
CA THR A 178 4.80 -4.21 15.71
C THR A 178 6.24 -4.33 16.17
N GLU A 179 6.42 -4.75 17.45
CA GLU A 179 7.73 -4.80 18.10
C GLU A 179 8.57 -5.98 17.60
N GLY A 180 9.84 -5.73 17.26
CA GLY A 180 10.81 -6.73 16.83
C GLY A 180 10.53 -7.33 15.45
N VAL A 181 9.65 -6.71 14.67
CA VAL A 181 9.21 -7.24 13.37
C VAL A 181 9.96 -6.60 12.23
N ASP A 182 10.48 -7.43 11.34
CA ASP A 182 11.08 -7.08 10.06
C ASP A 182 10.02 -6.90 8.95
N HIS A 183 10.47 -6.69 7.71
CA HIS A 183 9.62 -6.36 6.57
C HIS A 183 8.52 -7.40 6.30
N ALA A 184 7.26 -6.95 6.28
CA ALA A 184 6.07 -7.73 5.91
C ALA A 184 5.79 -8.97 6.79
N HIS A 185 6.30 -9.00 8.03
CA HIS A 185 6.11 -10.12 8.94
C HIS A 185 5.14 -9.85 10.11
N SER A 186 4.49 -8.68 10.17
CA SER A 186 3.55 -8.34 11.26
C SER A 186 2.46 -9.39 11.46
N TYR A 187 1.77 -9.80 10.39
CA TYR A 187 0.75 -10.86 10.48
C TYR A 187 1.35 -12.22 10.85
N LYS A 188 2.54 -12.55 10.37
CA LYS A 188 3.18 -13.85 10.63
C LYS A 188 3.57 -14.02 12.10
N LEU A 189 4.05 -12.96 12.73
CA LEU A 189 4.53 -13.00 14.12
C LEU A 189 3.42 -12.72 15.13
N TYR A 190 2.43 -11.91 14.77
CA TYR A 190 1.32 -11.51 15.61
C TYR A 190 -0.06 -11.77 14.95
N PRO A 191 -0.38 -13.02 14.51
CA PRO A 191 -1.56 -13.28 13.70
C PRO A 191 -2.88 -12.92 14.39
N ASP A 192 -3.01 -13.21 15.67
CA ASP A 192 -4.22 -12.94 16.44
C ASP A 192 -4.38 -11.43 16.67
N GLU A 193 -3.34 -10.76 17.16
CA GLU A 193 -3.38 -9.31 17.39
C GLU A 193 -3.59 -8.52 16.08
N TYR A 194 -2.94 -8.95 15.01
CA TYR A 194 -3.13 -8.36 13.68
C TYR A 194 -4.60 -8.48 13.24
N THR A 195 -5.17 -9.68 13.41
CA THR A 195 -6.58 -9.93 13.08
C THR A 195 -7.51 -9.06 13.92
N GLU A 196 -7.26 -8.95 15.22
CA GLU A 196 -8.04 -8.11 16.14
C GLU A 196 -7.93 -6.61 15.78
N LYS A 197 -6.73 -6.12 15.47
CA LYS A 197 -6.51 -4.72 15.07
C LYS A 197 -7.23 -4.39 13.77
N VAL A 198 -7.07 -5.23 12.73
CA VAL A 198 -7.75 -5.04 11.45
C VAL A 198 -9.26 -5.12 11.64
N LYS A 199 -9.75 -6.12 12.39
CA LYS A 199 -11.18 -6.25 12.69
C LYS A 199 -11.73 -5.02 13.43
N ALA A 200 -11.09 -4.61 14.51
CA ALA A 200 -11.53 -3.47 15.30
C ALA A 200 -11.56 -2.18 14.48
N PHE A 201 -10.63 -2.01 13.56
CA PHE A 201 -10.60 -0.86 12.64
C PHE A 201 -11.71 -0.96 11.61
N THR A 202 -11.82 -2.09 10.88
CA THR A 202 -12.82 -2.23 9.81
C THR A 202 -14.25 -2.21 10.33
N ASP A 203 -14.51 -2.76 11.52
CA ASP A 203 -15.83 -2.73 12.18
C ASP A 203 -16.35 -1.31 12.45
N LYS A 204 -15.49 -0.31 12.56
CA LYS A 204 -15.88 1.09 12.74
C LYS A 204 -16.45 1.72 11.45
N TYR A 205 -16.03 1.23 10.28
CA TYR A 205 -16.27 1.91 9.01
C TYR A 205 -17.02 1.09 7.96
N VAL A 206 -17.09 -0.23 8.10
CA VAL A 206 -17.71 -1.13 7.11
C VAL A 206 -19.17 -1.49 7.48
N ARG A 207 -19.61 -1.19 8.69
CA ARG A 207 -20.98 -1.49 9.16
C ARG A 207 -22.04 -0.59 8.55
#